data_4bcc9bf929d55932ec92ddf85d93195f
#
_entry.id   4bcc9bf929d55932ec92ddf85d93195f
#
_cell.length_a   1.000
_cell.length_b   1.000
_cell.length_c   1.000
_cell.angle_alpha   90.00
_cell.angle_beta   90.00
_cell.angle_gamma   90.00
#
_symmetry.space_group_name_H-M   'P 1'
#
loop_
_entity.id
_entity.type
_entity.pdbx_description
1 polymer ?
#
loop_
_entity_poly.entity_id
_entity_poly.type
_entity_poly.pdbx_seq_one_letter_code
_entity_poly.pdbx_strand_id
1 'polypeptide(L)'
;SYVNNMLGGKDDWDPLGNGEVIRFAGKTDIPTQLLLESEDFELEAGGSSINIKGKCLTFDGRERKCEIHFKIEGDSADSIEIQRVSEGSCLLQLKDSNIDHETEVVLTAQTKEGLQTGAYVRIHPRKVAAPRLTGNPVICLEGKMLRLSYDFTEAENDCSDIIWYRSRNIRGEDKIVTAISQPDQPEKVYALTGDDVGYYIFAQIRPRTNRSEYGEAVQCFYEKAISPEDVETDRIWTDFHTLHLY
;
A
#
# COMPACT_ATOMS: atom_id res chain seq x y z
N SER A 1 13.61 -10.17 -51.88
CA SER A 1 12.29 -10.61 -51.39
C SER A 1 11.51 -9.45 -50.84
N TYR A 2 10.19 -9.61 -50.72
CA TYR A 2 9.27 -8.58 -50.19
C TYR A 2 9.68 -8.09 -48.79
N VAL A 3 10.07 -9.03 -47.93
CA VAL A 3 10.48 -8.71 -46.55
C VAL A 3 11.75 -7.83 -46.53
N ASN A 4 12.72 -8.11 -47.39
CA ASN A 4 13.94 -7.30 -47.45
C ASN A 4 13.67 -5.87 -47.89
N ASN A 5 12.73 -5.67 -48.82
CA ASN A 5 12.34 -4.34 -49.23
C ASN A 5 11.57 -3.60 -48.15
N MET A 6 10.70 -4.25 -47.39
CA MET A 6 10.02 -3.66 -46.26
C MET A 6 10.98 -3.24 -45.15
N LEU A 7 12.09 -3.97 -44.97
CA LEU A 7 13.11 -3.70 -43.97
C LEU A 7 14.30 -2.86 -44.48
N GLY A 8 14.18 -2.27 -45.66
CA GLY A 8 15.24 -1.49 -46.27
C GLY A 8 16.36 -2.33 -46.86
N GLY A 9 16.06 -3.54 -47.30
CA GLY A 9 16.99 -4.40 -48.03
C GLY A 9 17.48 -3.73 -49.32
N LYS A 10 18.59 -4.28 -49.86
CA LYS A 10 19.17 -3.74 -51.05
C LYS A 10 18.49 -4.19 -52.35
N ASP A 11 17.60 -5.16 -52.25
CA ASP A 11 16.95 -5.72 -53.43
C ASP A 11 15.70 -4.88 -53.77
N ASP A 12 15.65 -4.47 -55.01
CA ASP A 12 14.51 -3.84 -55.59
C ASP A 12 13.45 -4.93 -55.89
N TRP A 13 12.22 -4.67 -55.47
CA TRP A 13 11.11 -5.60 -55.70
C TRP A 13 9.99 -4.93 -56.48
N ASP A 14 9.65 -5.53 -57.62
CA ASP A 14 8.55 -5.09 -58.47
C ASP A 14 7.42 -6.13 -58.43
N PRO A 15 6.46 -6.00 -57.52
CA PRO A 15 5.37 -6.95 -57.35
C PRO A 15 4.36 -6.93 -58.50
N LEU A 16 4.36 -5.87 -59.28
CA LEU A 16 3.40 -5.70 -60.35
C LEU A 16 3.98 -5.94 -61.76
N GLY A 17 5.31 -6.13 -61.86
CA GLY A 17 6.01 -6.34 -63.12
C GLY A 17 5.91 -5.17 -64.11
N ASN A 18 5.66 -3.95 -63.58
CA ASN A 18 5.49 -2.74 -64.39
C ASN A 18 6.72 -1.80 -64.36
N GLY A 19 7.82 -2.27 -63.76
CA GLY A 19 9.05 -1.50 -63.65
C GLY A 19 9.07 -0.49 -62.50
N GLU A 20 8.03 -0.41 -61.69
CA GLU A 20 8.04 0.44 -60.50
C GLU A 20 8.80 -0.26 -59.36
N VAL A 21 9.88 0.36 -58.91
CA VAL A 21 10.65 -0.09 -57.74
C VAL A 21 10.18 0.65 -56.53
N ILE A 22 9.58 -0.08 -55.61
CA ILE A 22 9.19 0.48 -54.31
C ILE A 22 10.33 0.33 -53.33
N ARG A 23 10.90 1.46 -52.92
CA ARG A 23 11.95 1.51 -51.92
C ARG A 23 11.38 1.87 -50.55
N PHE A 24 11.62 1.01 -49.60
CA PHE A 24 11.27 1.24 -48.20
C PHE A 24 12.43 1.77 -47.36
N ALA A 25 13.56 2.11 -48.01
CA ALA A 25 14.72 2.70 -47.35
C ALA A 25 14.32 3.98 -46.60
N GLY A 26 14.72 4.13 -45.38
CA GLY A 26 14.37 5.23 -44.50
C GLY A 26 13.11 5.01 -43.65
N LYS A 27 12.18 4.12 -44.04
CA LYS A 27 11.02 3.79 -43.18
C LYS A 27 11.40 3.02 -41.93
N THR A 28 12.54 2.32 -41.95
CA THR A 28 13.10 1.64 -40.76
C THR A 28 13.61 2.61 -39.71
N ASP A 29 13.81 3.88 -40.05
CA ASP A 29 14.23 4.92 -39.11
C ASP A 29 13.04 5.61 -38.40
N ILE A 30 11.81 5.25 -38.77
CA ILE A 30 10.62 5.81 -38.14
C ILE A 30 10.39 5.09 -36.82
N PRO A 31 10.22 5.83 -35.72
CA PRO A 31 9.84 5.26 -34.44
C PRO A 31 8.46 4.55 -34.55
N THR A 32 8.40 3.33 -34.03
CA THR A 32 7.17 2.51 -34.02
C THR A 32 6.71 2.17 -32.63
N GLN A 33 7.56 2.40 -31.61
CA GLN A 33 7.27 2.09 -30.24
C GLN A 33 7.83 3.17 -29.32
N LEU A 34 7.03 3.55 -28.31
CA LEU A 34 7.44 4.40 -27.20
C LEU A 34 7.46 3.55 -25.92
N LEU A 35 8.57 3.57 -25.20
CA LEU A 35 8.76 2.85 -23.95
C LEU A 35 9.16 3.80 -22.84
N LEU A 36 8.68 3.55 -21.65
CA LEU A 36 9.20 4.11 -20.40
C LEU A 36 10.16 3.10 -19.74
N GLU A 37 11.02 3.58 -18.87
CA GLU A 37 11.98 2.73 -18.15
C GLU A 37 11.32 1.77 -17.15
N SER A 38 10.05 2.08 -16.73
CA SER A 38 9.23 1.24 -15.87
C SER A 38 7.74 1.45 -16.17
N GLU A 39 6.90 0.49 -15.82
CA GLU A 39 5.44 0.60 -15.84
C GLU A 39 4.89 1.10 -14.49
N ASP A 40 5.70 1.06 -13.44
CA ASP A 40 5.37 1.50 -12.09
C ASP A 40 6.48 2.41 -11.54
N PHE A 41 6.07 3.53 -10.97
CA PHE A 41 6.93 4.46 -10.27
C PHE A 41 6.38 4.74 -8.88
N GLU A 42 7.26 5.07 -7.95
CA GLU A 42 6.89 5.41 -6.58
C GLU A 42 7.41 6.79 -6.22
N LEU A 43 6.57 7.60 -5.61
CA LEU A 43 6.86 8.97 -5.19
C LEU A 43 6.43 9.13 -3.73
N GLU A 44 7.34 9.60 -2.89
CA GLU A 44 7.08 9.82 -1.46
C GLU A 44 6.84 11.31 -1.17
N ALA A 45 5.80 11.62 -0.44
CA ALA A 45 5.49 12.99 -0.01
C ALA A 45 6.60 13.53 0.89
N GLY A 46 7.10 14.73 0.55
CA GLY A 46 8.26 15.34 1.20
C GLY A 46 9.59 14.68 0.89
N GLY A 47 9.59 13.71 -0.05
CA GLY A 47 10.78 13.03 -0.55
C GLY A 47 11.43 13.74 -1.74
N SER A 48 12.35 13.04 -2.40
CA SER A 48 13.00 13.48 -3.62
C SER A 48 12.09 13.32 -4.83
N SER A 49 12.32 14.16 -5.84
CA SER A 49 11.70 14.05 -7.15
C SER A 49 12.14 12.79 -7.91
N ILE A 50 11.30 12.31 -8.84
CA ILE A 50 11.62 11.18 -9.72
C ILE A 50 11.89 11.71 -11.12
N ASN A 51 13.02 11.29 -11.72
CA ASN A 51 13.31 11.54 -13.13
C ASN A 51 12.86 10.35 -13.98
N ILE A 52 11.89 10.58 -14.86
CA ILE A 52 11.33 9.55 -15.74
C ILE A 52 11.84 9.76 -17.15
N LYS A 53 12.35 8.70 -17.75
CA LYS A 53 12.89 8.69 -19.10
C LYS A 53 12.05 7.80 -20.01
N GLY A 54 11.76 8.32 -21.19
CA GLY A 54 11.17 7.57 -22.27
C GLY A 54 12.14 7.44 -23.43
N LYS A 55 11.95 6.41 -24.22
CA LYS A 55 12.71 6.17 -25.45
C LYS A 55 11.81 5.68 -26.57
N CYS A 56 12.11 6.11 -27.77
CA CYS A 56 11.46 5.62 -28.98
C CYS A 56 12.32 4.58 -29.66
N LEU A 57 11.71 3.49 -30.08
CA LEU A 57 12.36 2.43 -30.84
C LEU A 57 11.77 2.36 -32.24
N THR A 58 12.65 2.09 -33.22
CA THR A 58 12.25 1.73 -34.58
C THR A 58 11.83 0.26 -34.63
N PHE A 59 11.26 -0.15 -35.75
CA PHE A 59 10.84 -1.55 -35.93
C PHE A 59 11.97 -2.57 -35.73
N ASP A 60 13.19 -2.21 -36.11
CA ASP A 60 14.39 -3.04 -35.94
C ASP A 60 15.09 -2.83 -34.57
N GLY A 61 14.43 -2.15 -33.63
CA GLY A 61 14.88 -2.01 -32.25
C GLY A 61 15.93 -0.92 -32.01
N ARG A 62 16.23 -0.09 -33.01
CA ARG A 62 17.18 1.02 -32.84
C ARG A 62 16.51 2.17 -32.09
N GLU A 63 17.24 2.78 -31.17
CA GLU A 63 16.77 3.94 -30.43
C GLU A 63 16.81 5.21 -31.29
N ARG A 64 15.74 6.00 -31.20
CA ARG A 64 15.62 7.31 -31.86
C ARG A 64 15.22 8.36 -30.84
N LYS A 65 15.80 9.55 -30.98
CA LYS A 65 15.38 10.71 -30.21
C LYS A 65 13.99 11.15 -30.65
N CYS A 66 13.08 11.30 -29.72
CA CYS A 66 11.74 11.80 -29.92
C CYS A 66 11.43 12.83 -28.86
N GLU A 67 10.64 13.82 -29.24
CA GLU A 67 10.02 14.71 -28.27
C GLU A 67 8.83 14.00 -27.63
N ILE A 68 8.91 13.82 -26.31
CA ILE A 68 7.88 13.13 -25.52
C ILE A 68 7.16 14.15 -24.64
N HIS A 69 5.86 14.17 -24.75
CA HIS A 69 4.98 14.96 -23.90
C HIS A 69 4.44 14.06 -22.79
N PHE A 70 4.63 14.48 -21.54
CA PHE A 70 4.19 13.76 -20.35
C PHE A 70 2.99 14.46 -19.75
N LYS A 71 1.99 13.67 -19.33
CA LYS A 71 0.78 14.13 -18.67
C LYS A 71 0.44 13.23 -17.50
N ILE A 72 -0.07 13.79 -16.43
CA ILE A 72 -0.60 13.05 -15.27
C ILE A 72 -2.12 13.15 -15.28
N GLU A 73 -2.78 12.03 -15.01
CA GLU A 73 -4.22 11.90 -14.91
C GLU A 73 -4.60 11.13 -13.64
N GLY A 74 -5.72 11.49 -13.03
CA GLY A 74 -6.24 10.89 -11.80
C GLY A 74 -6.65 11.95 -10.78
N ASP A 75 -7.29 11.52 -9.70
CA ASP A 75 -7.88 12.41 -8.69
C ASP A 75 -6.82 13.28 -7.97
N SER A 76 -5.61 12.77 -7.84
CA SER A 76 -4.48 13.48 -7.20
C SER A 76 -3.49 14.09 -8.21
N ALA A 77 -3.85 14.17 -9.48
CA ALA A 77 -2.96 14.69 -10.53
C ALA A 77 -2.50 16.14 -10.26
N ASP A 78 -3.37 16.96 -9.69
CA ASP A 78 -3.06 18.36 -9.36
C ASP A 78 -1.99 18.51 -8.27
N SER A 79 -1.76 17.45 -7.49
CA SER A 79 -0.71 17.42 -6.46
C SER A 79 0.69 17.18 -7.02
N ILE A 80 0.80 16.82 -8.30
CA ILE A 80 2.08 16.53 -8.95
C ILE A 80 2.45 17.66 -9.89
N GLU A 81 3.69 18.10 -9.81
CA GLU A 81 4.33 18.98 -10.78
C GLU A 81 5.17 18.15 -11.75
N ILE A 82 4.98 18.42 -13.04
CA ILE A 82 5.81 17.86 -14.10
C ILE A 82 6.72 18.96 -14.63
N GLN A 83 8.03 18.73 -14.55
CA GLN A 83 9.02 19.61 -15.14
C GLN A 83 9.73 18.89 -16.27
N ARG A 84 9.80 19.51 -17.45
CA ARG A 84 10.55 18.97 -18.57
C ARG A 84 12.05 19.08 -18.27
N VAL A 85 12.78 17.99 -18.43
CA VAL A 85 14.23 17.93 -18.24
C VAL A 85 14.95 17.90 -19.59
N SER A 86 14.42 17.09 -20.53
CA SER A 86 14.93 16.98 -21.90
C SER A 86 13.79 16.63 -22.87
N GLU A 87 14.10 16.40 -24.15
CA GLU A 87 13.10 15.97 -25.13
C GLU A 87 12.44 14.65 -24.76
N GLY A 88 13.16 13.76 -24.10
CA GLY A 88 12.67 12.42 -23.73
C GLY A 88 12.50 12.18 -22.23
N SER A 89 12.61 13.20 -21.37
CA SER A 89 12.54 13.01 -19.93
C SER A 89 11.82 14.13 -19.19
N CYS A 90 11.19 13.77 -18.08
CA CYS A 90 10.56 14.71 -17.16
C CYS A 90 10.92 14.39 -15.71
N LEU A 91 10.82 15.41 -14.87
CA LEU A 91 10.93 15.31 -13.43
C LEU A 91 9.53 15.40 -12.83
N LEU A 92 9.16 14.42 -12.00
CA LEU A 92 7.95 14.45 -11.20
C LEU A 92 8.27 14.85 -9.78
N GLN A 93 7.51 15.77 -9.24
CA GLN A 93 7.65 16.25 -7.87
C GLN A 93 6.27 16.52 -7.27
N LEU A 94 6.09 16.21 -6.00
CA LEU A 94 4.88 16.57 -5.28
C LEU A 94 4.93 18.04 -4.88
N LYS A 95 3.84 18.77 -5.19
CA LYS A 95 3.65 20.17 -4.77
C LYS A 95 3.30 20.26 -3.29
N ASP A 96 2.58 19.25 -2.77
CA ASP A 96 2.11 19.19 -1.39
C ASP A 96 2.78 18.04 -0.64
N SER A 97 3.37 18.38 0.49
CA SER A 97 3.98 17.41 1.41
C SER A 97 2.97 16.83 2.42
N ASN A 98 1.72 17.32 2.42
CA ASN A 98 0.69 16.93 3.40
C ASN A 98 -0.21 15.79 2.92
N ILE A 99 0.23 15.01 1.94
CA ILE A 99 -0.48 13.79 1.54
C ILE A 99 -0.44 12.83 2.72
N ASP A 100 -1.61 12.45 3.21
CA ASP A 100 -1.82 11.66 4.43
C ASP A 100 -2.27 10.21 4.15
N HIS A 101 -2.54 9.89 2.89
CA HIS A 101 -2.93 8.55 2.45
C HIS A 101 -2.25 8.16 1.14
N GLU A 102 -2.16 6.88 0.91
CA GLU A 102 -1.64 6.33 -0.34
C GLU A 102 -2.63 6.59 -1.48
N THR A 103 -2.12 7.06 -2.61
CA THR A 103 -2.91 7.31 -3.81
C THR A 103 -2.12 6.94 -5.07
N GLU A 104 -2.81 6.76 -6.18
CA GLU A 104 -2.22 6.38 -7.45
C GLU A 104 -2.70 7.31 -8.57
N VAL A 105 -1.81 7.66 -9.46
CA VAL A 105 -2.11 8.43 -10.68
C VAL A 105 -1.51 7.73 -11.89
N VAL A 106 -1.99 8.07 -13.06
CA VAL A 106 -1.49 7.54 -14.33
C VAL A 106 -0.63 8.59 -15.02
N LEU A 107 0.60 8.22 -15.33
CA LEU A 107 1.50 8.98 -16.21
C LEU A 107 1.28 8.52 -17.63
N THR A 108 0.95 9.43 -18.53
CA THR A 108 0.87 9.19 -19.97
C THR A 108 2.03 9.90 -20.67
N ALA A 109 2.70 9.18 -21.54
CA ALA A 109 3.75 9.70 -22.42
C ALA A 109 3.31 9.58 -23.87
N GLN A 110 3.46 10.63 -24.68
CA GLN A 110 3.03 10.67 -26.07
C GLN A 110 4.04 11.42 -26.94
N THR A 111 4.30 10.92 -28.15
CA THR A 111 5.05 11.64 -29.18
C THR A 111 4.15 12.43 -30.10
N LYS A 112 4.71 13.34 -30.89
CA LYS A 112 3.97 14.11 -31.90
C LYS A 112 3.35 13.21 -32.98
N GLU A 113 3.99 12.08 -33.27
CA GLU A 113 3.56 11.10 -34.26
C GLU A 113 2.41 10.21 -33.76
N GLY A 114 2.04 10.35 -32.47
CA GLY A 114 0.91 9.64 -31.88
C GLY A 114 1.28 8.33 -31.20
N LEU A 115 2.56 8.00 -31.02
CA LEU A 115 2.97 6.89 -30.17
C LEU A 115 2.66 7.23 -28.72
N GLN A 116 2.06 6.30 -28.01
CA GLN A 116 1.64 6.50 -26.64
C GLN A 116 2.00 5.30 -25.76
N THR A 117 2.35 5.59 -24.51
CA THR A 117 2.53 4.60 -23.45
C THR A 117 2.15 5.23 -22.11
N GLY A 118 2.01 4.43 -21.07
CA GLY A 118 1.66 4.90 -19.74
C GLY A 118 2.35 4.10 -18.66
N ALA A 119 2.34 4.66 -17.47
CA ALA A 119 2.82 4.04 -16.25
C ALA A 119 1.97 4.49 -15.06
N TYR A 120 1.94 3.68 -14.01
CA TYR A 120 1.35 4.05 -12.74
C TYR A 120 2.38 4.79 -11.88
N VAL A 121 1.94 5.82 -11.20
CA VAL A 121 2.75 6.53 -10.20
C VAL A 121 2.03 6.39 -8.87
N ARG A 122 2.60 5.61 -7.97
CA ARG A 122 2.10 5.40 -6.63
C ARG A 122 2.68 6.44 -5.71
N ILE A 123 1.83 7.17 -5.01
CA ILE A 123 2.22 8.26 -4.11
C ILE A 123 2.05 7.76 -2.69
N HIS A 124 3.15 7.75 -1.94
CA HIS A 124 3.16 7.37 -0.53
C HIS A 124 3.14 8.61 0.36
N PRO A 125 2.38 8.59 1.46
CA PRO A 125 2.42 9.66 2.43
C PRO A 125 3.81 9.77 3.06
N ARG A 126 4.17 10.98 3.51
CA ARG A 126 5.44 11.19 4.20
C ARG A 126 5.52 10.34 5.46
N LYS A 127 6.56 9.53 5.56
CA LYS A 127 6.85 8.78 6.78
C LYS A 127 7.27 9.73 7.90
N VAL A 128 6.70 9.53 9.08
CA VAL A 128 7.05 10.24 10.30
C VAL A 128 7.70 9.28 11.28
N ALA A 129 8.39 9.82 12.27
CA ALA A 129 9.00 8.99 13.32
C ALA A 129 7.96 8.10 13.99
N ALA A 130 8.38 6.91 14.42
CA ALA A 130 7.52 5.99 15.15
C ALA A 130 6.94 6.65 16.40
N PRO A 131 5.64 6.53 16.67
CA PRO A 131 5.01 7.10 17.84
C PRO A 131 5.49 6.38 19.12
N ARG A 132 5.47 7.10 20.22
CA ARG A 132 5.67 6.54 21.55
C ARG A 132 4.38 6.66 22.36
N LEU A 133 4.13 5.69 23.21
CA LEU A 133 3.01 5.79 24.13
C LEU A 133 3.31 6.82 25.22
N THR A 134 2.31 7.65 25.54
CA THR A 134 2.34 8.57 26.68
C THR A 134 1.83 7.85 27.92
N GLY A 135 2.74 7.48 28.79
CA GLY A 135 2.41 6.72 29.99
C GLY A 135 2.27 5.21 29.74
N ASN A 136 1.83 4.50 30.74
CA ASN A 136 1.66 3.07 30.68
C ASN A 136 0.28 2.70 30.11
N PRO A 137 0.18 1.73 29.19
CA PRO A 137 -1.09 1.21 28.78
C PRO A 137 -1.78 0.47 29.95
N VAL A 138 -3.11 0.55 29.98
CA VAL A 138 -3.93 -0.03 31.06
C VAL A 138 -5.01 -0.93 30.47
N ILE A 139 -5.24 -2.09 31.12
CA ILE A 139 -6.35 -2.97 30.81
C ILE A 139 -7.36 -2.91 31.96
N CYS A 140 -8.62 -2.59 31.64
CA CYS A 140 -9.72 -2.57 32.58
C CYS A 140 -10.79 -3.59 32.19
N LEU A 141 -11.41 -4.22 33.21
CA LEU A 141 -12.57 -5.07 33.00
C LEU A 141 -13.83 -4.20 32.93
N GLU A 142 -14.56 -4.32 31.84
CA GLU A 142 -15.86 -3.68 31.62
C GLU A 142 -16.90 -4.76 31.24
N GLY A 143 -17.72 -5.14 32.18
CA GLY A 143 -18.65 -6.26 32.00
C GLY A 143 -17.89 -7.57 31.75
N LYS A 144 -18.02 -8.14 30.55
CA LYS A 144 -17.35 -9.38 30.10
C LYS A 144 -16.25 -9.14 29.08
N MET A 145 -15.77 -7.94 29.00
CA MET A 145 -14.75 -7.52 28.08
C MET A 145 -13.60 -6.83 28.82
N LEU A 146 -12.40 -7.04 28.33
CA LEU A 146 -11.26 -6.27 28.73
C LEU A 146 -11.03 -5.14 27.71
N ARG A 147 -10.93 -3.91 28.21
CA ARG A 147 -10.64 -2.75 27.41
C ARG A 147 -9.21 -2.31 27.66
N LEU A 148 -8.45 -2.21 26.57
CA LEU A 148 -7.10 -1.66 26.56
C LEU A 148 -7.18 -0.16 26.26
N SER A 149 -6.52 0.64 27.10
CA SER A 149 -6.38 2.10 26.93
C SER A 149 -4.92 2.48 26.88
N TYR A 150 -4.58 3.32 25.92
CA TYR A 150 -3.26 3.94 25.74
C TYR A 150 -3.38 5.18 24.88
N ASP A 151 -2.42 6.10 25.00
CA ASP A 151 -2.33 7.33 24.22
C ASP A 151 -0.98 7.47 23.54
N PHE A 152 -0.93 8.21 22.43
CA PHE A 152 0.29 8.58 21.73
C PHE A 152 0.78 9.97 22.16
N THR A 153 2.07 10.23 21.89
CA THR A 153 2.67 11.56 22.06
C THR A 153 2.11 12.61 21.10
N GLU A 154 1.58 12.17 19.96
CA GLU A 154 0.99 13.01 18.92
C GLU A 154 -0.40 12.49 18.55
N ALA A 155 -1.33 13.41 18.27
CA ALA A 155 -2.70 13.08 17.88
C ALA A 155 -2.74 12.68 16.40
N GLU A 156 -2.39 11.46 16.09
CA GLU A 156 -2.49 10.89 14.76
C GLU A 156 -3.40 9.64 14.76
N ASN A 157 -3.77 9.19 13.54
CA ASN A 157 -4.57 7.98 13.40
C ASN A 157 -3.82 6.76 13.92
N ASP A 158 -4.41 6.11 14.90
CA ASP A 158 -3.88 4.90 15.51
C ASP A 158 -4.05 3.71 14.56
N CYS A 159 -2.92 3.19 14.08
CA CYS A 159 -2.82 2.00 13.25
C CYS A 159 -1.97 0.91 13.94
N SER A 160 -1.90 0.95 15.26
CA SER A 160 -1.08 0.02 16.05
C SER A 160 -1.54 -1.42 15.88
N ASP A 161 -0.59 -2.35 15.91
CA ASP A 161 -0.90 -3.76 16.03
C ASP A 161 -1.07 -4.12 17.50
N ILE A 162 -2.15 -4.81 17.82
CA ILE A 162 -2.42 -5.33 19.15
C ILE A 162 -2.52 -6.84 19.08
N ILE A 163 -1.78 -7.51 19.96
CA ILE A 163 -1.84 -8.95 20.12
C ILE A 163 -2.25 -9.24 21.56
N TRP A 164 -3.34 -9.99 21.71
CA TRP A 164 -3.81 -10.46 22.98
C TRP A 164 -3.27 -11.86 23.26
N TYR A 165 -2.87 -12.07 24.51
CA TYR A 165 -2.34 -13.33 25.00
C TYR A 165 -3.02 -13.74 26.29
N ARG A 166 -3.03 -15.02 26.58
CA ARG A 166 -3.32 -15.55 27.90
C ARG A 166 -2.15 -16.37 28.42
N SER A 167 -1.93 -16.33 29.72
CA SER A 167 -0.89 -17.09 30.40
C SER A 167 -1.40 -17.53 31.77
N ARG A 168 -1.05 -18.71 32.21
CA ARG A 168 -1.28 -19.15 33.60
C ARG A 168 -0.36 -18.47 34.60
N ASN A 169 0.72 -17.92 34.13
CA ASN A 169 1.74 -17.26 34.90
C ASN A 169 1.65 -15.73 34.71
N ILE A 170 1.59 -14.99 35.82
CA ILE A 170 1.56 -13.52 35.77
C ILE A 170 2.80 -12.91 35.11
N ARG A 171 3.91 -13.66 35.02
CA ARG A 171 5.11 -13.24 34.29
C ARG A 171 4.97 -13.46 32.78
N GLY A 172 3.95 -14.19 32.33
CA GLY A 172 3.71 -14.45 30.91
C GLY A 172 4.71 -15.40 30.26
N GLU A 173 5.30 -16.32 31.02
CA GLU A 173 6.31 -17.25 30.49
C GLU A 173 5.74 -18.28 29.50
N ASP A 174 4.45 -18.60 29.63
CA ASP A 174 3.71 -19.58 28.81
C ASP A 174 2.60 -18.93 27.97
N LYS A 175 2.85 -17.72 27.46
CA LYS A 175 1.84 -16.97 26.70
C LYS A 175 1.34 -17.70 25.46
N ILE A 176 0.04 -17.74 25.30
CA ILE A 176 -0.64 -18.24 24.10
C ILE A 176 -1.38 -17.08 23.46
N VAL A 177 -1.19 -16.89 22.16
CA VAL A 177 -1.94 -15.88 21.38
C VAL A 177 -3.42 -16.26 21.34
N THR A 178 -4.28 -15.30 21.67
CA THR A 178 -5.75 -15.48 21.67
C THR A 178 -6.43 -14.62 20.62
N ALA A 179 -5.90 -13.43 20.32
CA ALA A 179 -6.43 -12.55 19.29
C ALA A 179 -5.31 -11.66 18.72
N ILE A 180 -5.48 -11.29 17.45
CA ILE A 180 -4.58 -10.37 16.73
C ILE A 180 -5.47 -9.36 16.04
N SER A 181 -5.15 -8.06 16.16
CA SER A 181 -5.86 -7.01 15.43
C SER A 181 -5.70 -7.15 13.92
N GLN A 182 -6.72 -6.72 13.19
CA GLN A 182 -6.63 -6.58 11.74
C GLN A 182 -5.65 -5.45 11.38
N PRO A 183 -5.02 -5.51 10.20
CA PRO A 183 -4.14 -4.44 9.73
C PRO A 183 -4.81 -3.06 9.83
N ASP A 184 -4.13 -2.10 10.41
CA ASP A 184 -4.57 -0.71 10.60
C ASP A 184 -5.85 -0.51 11.43
N GLN A 185 -6.31 -1.58 12.11
CA GLN A 185 -7.50 -1.58 12.96
C GLN A 185 -7.15 -2.16 14.34
N PRO A 186 -6.62 -1.34 15.25
CA PRO A 186 -6.20 -1.80 16.58
C PRO A 186 -7.40 -2.34 17.37
N GLU A 187 -7.37 -3.61 17.71
CA GLU A 187 -8.42 -4.28 18.50
C GLU A 187 -8.18 -4.04 20.00
N LYS A 188 -8.74 -2.95 20.51
CA LYS A 188 -8.60 -2.52 21.91
C LYS A 188 -9.56 -3.22 22.89
N VAL A 189 -10.42 -4.07 22.38
CA VAL A 189 -11.41 -4.77 23.20
C VAL A 189 -11.21 -6.28 23.04
N TYR A 190 -11.11 -6.98 24.15
CA TYR A 190 -11.01 -8.43 24.18
C TYR A 190 -12.22 -9.02 24.89
N ALA A 191 -13.03 -9.80 24.18
CA ALA A 191 -14.18 -10.51 24.74
C ALA A 191 -13.70 -11.75 25.49
N LEU A 192 -13.98 -11.79 26.80
CA LEU A 192 -13.64 -12.92 27.64
C LEU A 192 -14.50 -14.15 27.30
N THR A 193 -13.88 -15.30 27.35
CA THR A 193 -14.54 -16.61 27.14
C THR A 193 -14.26 -17.55 28.29
N GLY A 194 -15.00 -18.65 28.39
CA GLY A 194 -14.76 -19.67 29.39
C GLY A 194 -13.36 -20.26 29.37
N ASP A 195 -12.70 -20.22 28.22
CA ASP A 195 -11.30 -20.69 28.06
C ASP A 195 -10.27 -19.81 28.76
N ASP A 196 -10.65 -18.57 29.11
CA ASP A 196 -9.77 -17.62 29.78
C ASP A 196 -9.78 -17.75 31.29
N VAL A 197 -10.71 -18.51 31.85
CA VAL A 197 -10.83 -18.72 33.29
C VAL A 197 -9.54 -19.34 33.86
N GLY A 198 -9.01 -18.71 34.90
CA GLY A 198 -7.74 -19.08 35.51
C GLY A 198 -6.49 -18.58 34.82
N TYR A 199 -6.64 -17.80 33.75
CA TYR A 199 -5.54 -17.18 33.04
C TYR A 199 -5.43 -15.69 33.33
N TYR A 200 -4.22 -15.17 33.26
CA TYR A 200 -3.93 -13.74 33.14
C TYR A 200 -3.96 -13.33 31.68
N ILE A 201 -4.55 -12.18 31.37
CA ILE A 201 -4.65 -11.66 30.00
C ILE A 201 -3.67 -10.54 29.80
N PHE A 202 -2.90 -10.64 28.71
CA PHE A 202 -1.85 -9.69 28.30
C PHE A 202 -2.23 -9.06 26.99
N ALA A 203 -1.83 -7.82 26.79
CA ALA A 203 -1.83 -7.15 25.50
C ALA A 203 -0.44 -6.65 25.16
N GLN A 204 0.00 -6.89 23.93
CA GLN A 204 1.20 -6.30 23.37
C GLN A 204 0.78 -5.30 22.30
N ILE A 205 1.27 -4.08 22.39
CA ILE A 205 0.98 -2.99 21.48
C ILE A 205 2.27 -2.67 20.75
N ARG A 206 2.23 -2.71 19.41
CA ARG A 206 3.28 -2.14 18.55
C ARG A 206 2.76 -0.83 17.98
N PRO A 207 3.17 0.31 18.55
CA PRO A 207 2.63 1.60 18.16
C PRO A 207 2.93 1.92 16.69
N ARG A 208 1.93 2.36 15.95
CA ARG A 208 2.07 2.85 14.58
C ARG A 208 0.94 3.83 14.25
N THR A 209 1.27 4.83 13.46
CA THR A 209 0.28 5.66 12.77
C THR A 209 0.20 5.28 11.29
N ASN A 210 -0.75 5.83 10.55
CA ASN A 210 -0.87 5.61 9.11
C ASN A 210 0.36 6.11 8.31
N ARG A 211 1.23 6.94 8.91
CA ARG A 211 2.41 7.53 8.25
C ARG A 211 3.75 7.17 8.91
N SER A 212 3.73 6.38 9.97
CA SER A 212 4.94 6.05 10.73
C SER A 212 5.43 4.63 10.47
N GLU A 213 6.70 4.40 10.82
CA GLU A 213 7.21 3.06 11.06
C GLU A 213 6.66 2.53 12.39
N TYR A 214 6.83 1.24 12.66
CA TYR A 214 6.49 0.64 13.95
C TYR A 214 7.40 1.15 15.05
N GLY A 215 6.81 1.50 16.19
CA GLY A 215 7.54 1.79 17.41
C GLY A 215 7.92 0.51 18.17
N GLU A 216 8.59 0.70 19.30
CA GLU A 216 8.91 -0.40 20.21
C GLU A 216 7.64 -1.01 20.79
N ALA A 217 7.60 -2.34 20.86
CA ALA A 217 6.47 -3.06 21.43
C ALA A 217 6.41 -2.81 22.94
N VAL A 218 5.22 -2.44 23.41
CA VAL A 218 4.91 -2.24 24.82
C VAL A 218 3.92 -3.31 25.26
N GLN A 219 4.13 -3.88 26.42
CA GLN A 219 3.27 -4.92 26.98
C GLN A 219 2.61 -4.46 28.27
N CYS A 220 1.35 -4.83 28.44
CA CYS A 220 0.63 -4.69 29.70
C CYS A 220 -0.21 -5.94 29.96
N PHE A 221 -0.78 -6.05 31.14
CA PHE A 221 -1.63 -7.19 31.52
C PHE A 221 -2.71 -6.75 32.50
N TYR A 222 -3.77 -7.51 32.53
CA TYR A 222 -4.81 -7.37 33.56
C TYR A 222 -4.32 -8.05 34.84
N GLU A 223 -4.33 -7.33 35.95
CA GLU A 223 -3.66 -7.70 37.21
C GLU A 223 -4.23 -8.94 37.91
N LYS A 224 -5.43 -9.37 37.51
CA LYS A 224 -6.12 -10.51 38.11
C LYS A 224 -6.27 -11.64 37.12
N ALA A 225 -6.15 -12.88 37.58
CA ALA A 225 -6.58 -14.02 36.77
C ALA A 225 -8.08 -13.93 36.55
N ILE A 226 -8.55 -14.31 35.36
CA ILE A 226 -9.96 -14.29 35.01
C ILE A 226 -10.69 -15.30 35.87
N SER A 227 -11.76 -14.87 36.52
CA SER A 227 -12.63 -15.72 37.33
C SER A 227 -13.85 -16.22 36.53
N PRO A 228 -14.55 -17.29 36.97
CA PRO A 228 -15.76 -17.71 36.32
C PRO A 228 -16.84 -16.62 36.28
N GLU A 229 -16.89 -15.73 37.25
CA GLU A 229 -17.85 -14.62 37.33
C GLU A 229 -17.61 -13.59 36.22
N ASP A 230 -16.36 -13.40 35.76
CA ASP A 230 -15.99 -12.46 34.70
C ASP A 230 -16.52 -12.92 33.32
N VAL A 231 -16.83 -14.19 33.16
CA VAL A 231 -17.25 -14.81 31.89
C VAL A 231 -18.68 -15.35 31.89
N GLU A 232 -19.26 -15.59 33.07
CA GLU A 232 -20.62 -16.12 33.17
C GLU A 232 -21.64 -15.12 32.59
N THR A 233 -22.45 -15.63 31.67
CA THR A 233 -23.71 -14.99 31.30
C THR A 233 -24.62 -15.18 32.47
N ASP A 234 -25.32 -14.14 32.94
CA ASP A 234 -26.44 -14.29 33.85
C ASP A 234 -27.28 -15.48 33.37
N ARG A 235 -27.15 -16.61 34.04
CA ARG A 235 -28.06 -17.71 33.82
C ARG A 235 -29.41 -17.18 34.26
N ILE A 236 -30.23 -16.82 33.29
CA ILE A 236 -31.67 -16.70 33.55
C ILE A 236 -32.06 -18.11 33.93
N TRP A 237 -32.14 -18.34 35.22
CA TRP A 237 -32.83 -19.50 35.77
C TRP A 237 -34.30 -19.36 35.38
N THR A 238 -34.67 -19.89 34.22
CA THR A 238 -36.06 -20.27 33.98
C THR A 238 -36.29 -21.43 34.90
N ASP A 239 -36.83 -21.12 36.09
CA ASP A 239 -37.46 -22.10 36.93
C ASP A 239 -38.57 -22.75 36.10
N PHE A 240 -38.26 -23.88 35.49
CA PHE A 240 -39.26 -24.81 35.01
C PHE A 240 -39.87 -25.43 36.24
N HIS A 241 -40.84 -24.75 36.84
CA HIS A 241 -41.75 -25.38 37.70
C HIS A 241 -42.45 -26.48 36.92
N THR A 242 -42.09 -27.69 37.27
CA THR A 242 -42.76 -28.90 36.83
C THR A 242 -44.26 -28.74 37.13
N LEU A 243 -45.06 -28.49 36.11
CA LEU A 243 -46.51 -28.61 36.19
C LEU A 243 -46.85 -30.10 36.41
N HIS A 244 -47.08 -30.48 37.65
CA HIS A 244 -47.76 -31.69 37.94
C HIS A 244 -49.23 -31.51 37.54
N LEU A 245 -49.58 -32.10 36.39
CA LEU A 245 -51.00 -32.34 36.04
C LEU A 245 -51.49 -33.55 36.82
N TYR A 246 -52.49 -33.32 37.66
CA TYR A 246 -53.37 -34.35 38.18
C TYR A 246 -54.49 -34.69 37.18
#